data_2b457c097e2bf73078073f2a4f8954fc
#
_entry.id   2b457c097e2bf73078073f2a4f8954fc
#
_cell.length_a   1.000
_cell.length_b   1.000
_cell.length_c   1.000
_cell.angle_alpha   90.00
_cell.angle_beta   90.00
_cell.angle_gamma   90.00
#
_symmetry.space_group_name_H-M   'P 1'
#
loop_
_entity.id
_entity.type
_entity.pdbx_description
1 polymer ?
#
loop_
_entity_poly.entity_id
_entity_poly.type
_entity_poly.pdbx_seq_one_letter_code
_entity_poly.pdbx_strand_id
1 'polypeptide(L)'
;MERHSPEHSRSYWQSVKETVRSRIESADTHLITFFGKRLKEVQIMARAKFHLEEDTTDQSQRNIVYERFERGFNRLGFQPGAGEKIARVVLEVFENEQRVERARISGQRPKRKFFKM
;
A
#
# COMPACT_ATOMS: atom_id res chain seq x y z
N MET A 1 2.19 31.55 -8.31
CA MET A 1 1.83 30.66 -9.41
C MET A 1 2.98 30.57 -10.38
N GLU A 2 3.49 29.39 -10.56
CA GLU A 2 4.59 29.18 -11.47
C GLU A 2 4.11 29.30 -12.91
N ARG A 3 4.78 30.11 -13.64
CA ARG A 3 4.56 30.22 -15.07
C ARG A 3 5.63 29.40 -15.77
N HIS A 4 5.24 28.66 -16.79
CA HIS A 4 6.20 28.01 -17.65
C HIS A 4 7.12 29.05 -18.24
N SER A 5 8.41 28.90 -17.99
CA SER A 5 9.38 29.81 -18.54
C SER A 5 9.39 29.70 -20.06
N PRO A 6 9.24 30.83 -20.79
CA PRO A 6 9.29 30.78 -22.25
C PRO A 6 10.67 30.40 -22.80
N GLU A 7 11.72 30.46 -21.96
CA GLU A 7 13.06 30.03 -22.36
C GLU A 7 13.22 28.50 -22.49
N HIS A 8 12.31 27.73 -21.88
CA HIS A 8 12.43 26.27 -21.91
C HIS A 8 11.77 25.70 -23.14
N SER A 9 12.56 25.03 -23.98
CA SER A 9 12.12 24.38 -25.18
C SER A 9 11.37 23.07 -24.87
N ARG A 10 10.70 22.55 -25.90
CA ARG A 10 10.07 21.23 -25.86
C ARG A 10 11.08 20.14 -25.51
N SER A 11 12.29 20.19 -26.02
CA SER A 11 13.33 19.20 -25.74
C SER A 11 13.77 19.24 -24.27
N TYR A 12 13.80 20.41 -23.65
CA TYR A 12 14.06 20.53 -22.21
C TYR A 12 12.99 19.79 -21.41
N TRP A 13 11.73 20.04 -21.69
CA TRP A 13 10.64 19.39 -20.95
C TRP A 13 10.56 17.89 -21.21
N GLN A 14 10.91 17.44 -22.40
CA GLN A 14 11.03 16.03 -22.71
C GLN A 14 12.10 15.37 -21.84
N SER A 15 13.24 16.03 -21.69
CA SER A 15 14.34 15.57 -20.84
C SER A 15 13.94 15.53 -19.36
N VAL A 16 13.22 16.57 -18.88
CA VAL A 16 12.67 16.59 -17.51
C VAL A 16 11.75 15.42 -17.28
N LYS A 17 10.84 15.15 -18.23
CA LYS A 17 9.89 14.05 -18.15
C LYS A 17 10.58 12.71 -18.01
N GLU A 18 11.62 12.46 -18.80
CA GLU A 18 12.39 11.21 -18.75
C GLU A 18 13.13 11.05 -17.42
N THR A 19 13.74 12.09 -16.94
CA THR A 19 14.44 12.10 -15.65
C THR A 19 13.47 11.83 -14.50
N VAL A 20 12.33 12.49 -14.50
CA VAL A 20 11.31 12.32 -13.46
C VAL A 20 10.71 10.92 -13.50
N ARG A 21 10.47 10.38 -14.71
CA ARG A 21 9.98 9.01 -14.85
C ARG A 21 10.93 8.00 -14.21
N SER A 22 12.22 8.17 -14.40
CA SER A 22 13.24 7.32 -13.78
C SER A 22 13.20 7.40 -12.25
N ARG A 23 12.99 8.61 -11.70
CA ARG A 23 12.84 8.80 -10.26
C ARG A 23 11.57 8.14 -9.71
N ILE A 24 10.49 8.20 -10.46
CA ILE A 24 9.23 7.52 -10.10
C ILE A 24 9.43 6.01 -10.06
N GLU A 25 10.11 5.45 -11.05
CA GLU A 25 10.43 4.01 -11.07
C GLU A 25 11.24 3.59 -9.85
N SER A 26 12.20 4.40 -9.45
CA SER A 26 12.98 4.16 -8.23
C SER A 26 12.11 4.20 -6.98
N ALA A 27 11.20 5.17 -6.89
CA ALA A 27 10.25 5.25 -5.78
C ALA A 27 9.33 4.02 -5.73
N ASP A 28 8.86 3.56 -6.89
CA ASP A 28 8.03 2.36 -7.00
C ASP A 28 8.77 1.12 -6.48
N THR A 29 10.05 0.99 -6.80
CA THR A 29 10.87 -0.11 -6.31
C THR A 29 10.96 -0.11 -4.78
N HIS A 30 11.12 1.06 -4.16
CA HIS A 30 11.12 1.19 -2.71
C HIS A 30 9.76 0.83 -2.11
N LEU A 31 8.69 1.28 -2.74
CA LEU A 31 7.33 0.97 -2.31
C LEU A 31 7.06 -0.53 -2.30
N ILE A 32 7.44 -1.23 -3.38
CA ILE A 32 7.30 -2.68 -3.48
C ILE A 32 8.10 -3.38 -2.38
N THR A 33 9.31 -2.92 -2.10
CA THR A 33 10.14 -3.45 -1.03
C THR A 33 9.47 -3.32 0.34
N PHE A 34 8.86 -2.16 0.62
CA PHE A 34 8.13 -1.94 1.87
C PHE A 34 6.88 -2.82 1.96
N PHE A 35 6.18 -3.03 0.88
CA PHE A 35 5.06 -3.97 0.87
C PHE A 35 5.50 -5.40 1.16
N GLY A 36 6.66 -5.82 0.66
CA GLY A 36 7.22 -7.12 1.00
C GLY A 36 7.53 -7.27 2.48
N LYS A 37 8.05 -6.22 3.10
CA LYS A 37 8.27 -6.19 4.55
C LYS A 37 6.97 -6.27 5.34
N ARG A 38 5.97 -5.52 4.90
CA ARG A 38 4.65 -5.54 5.52
C ARG A 38 4.00 -6.91 5.41
N LEU A 39 4.17 -7.59 4.29
CA LEU A 39 3.65 -8.95 4.11
C LEU A 39 4.19 -9.91 5.17
N LYS A 40 5.49 -9.87 5.45
CA LYS A 40 6.09 -10.73 6.48
C LYS A 40 5.48 -10.49 7.85
N GLU A 41 5.27 -9.23 8.21
CA GLU A 41 4.64 -8.86 9.49
C GLU A 41 3.19 -9.31 9.53
N VAL A 42 2.47 -9.18 8.44
CA VAL A 42 1.07 -9.60 8.34
C VAL A 42 0.95 -11.12 8.48
N GLN A 43 1.89 -11.88 7.94
CA GLN A 43 1.92 -13.33 8.09
C GLN A 43 2.15 -13.75 9.55
N ILE A 44 3.03 -13.03 10.26
CA ILE A 44 3.25 -13.24 11.70
C ILE A 44 1.99 -12.90 12.49
N MET A 45 1.32 -11.82 12.15
CA MET A 45 0.06 -11.42 12.77
C MET A 45 -1.01 -12.50 12.58
N ALA A 46 -1.10 -13.07 11.39
CA ALA A 46 -2.05 -14.14 11.09
C ALA A 46 -1.81 -15.37 11.99
N ARG A 47 -0.55 -15.73 12.22
CA ARG A 47 -0.20 -16.84 13.12
C ARG A 47 -0.59 -16.52 14.56
N ALA A 48 -0.29 -15.33 15.03
CA ALA A 48 -0.65 -14.90 16.38
C ALA A 48 -2.16 -14.95 16.59
N LYS A 49 -2.93 -14.40 15.66
CA LYS A 49 -4.39 -14.42 15.72
C LYS A 49 -4.96 -15.83 15.68
N PHE A 50 -4.36 -16.71 14.88
CA PHE A 50 -4.77 -18.11 14.83
C PHE A 50 -4.62 -18.79 16.21
N HIS A 51 -3.45 -18.63 16.86
CA HIS A 51 -3.19 -19.20 18.17
C HIS A 51 -4.01 -18.58 19.29
N LEU A 52 -4.41 -17.32 19.13
CA LEU A 52 -5.27 -16.60 20.08
C LEU A 52 -6.77 -16.81 19.78
N GLU A 53 -7.10 -17.53 18.73
CA GLU A 53 -8.49 -17.75 18.28
C GLU A 53 -9.22 -16.43 17.97
N GLU A 54 -8.49 -15.47 17.40
CA GLU A 54 -9.04 -14.18 17.00
C GLU A 54 -9.37 -14.13 15.50
N ASP A 55 -10.32 -13.27 15.13
CA ASP A 55 -10.65 -13.05 13.73
C ASP A 55 -9.53 -12.30 13.00
N THR A 56 -9.42 -12.54 11.69
CA THR A 56 -8.46 -11.84 10.84
C THR A 56 -8.80 -10.36 10.68
N THR A 57 -10.05 -9.99 10.84
CA THR A 57 -10.54 -8.62 10.67
C THR A 57 -10.89 -8.01 12.02
N ASP A 58 -10.39 -6.81 12.28
CA ASP A 58 -10.71 -6.00 13.45
C ASP A 58 -11.08 -4.60 12.96
N GLN A 59 -12.36 -4.25 13.09
CA GLN A 59 -12.86 -2.97 12.57
C GLN A 59 -12.28 -1.77 13.30
N SER A 60 -12.04 -1.87 14.60
CA SER A 60 -11.44 -0.78 15.36
C SER A 60 -10.01 -0.52 14.91
N GLN A 61 -9.26 -1.58 14.62
CA GLN A 61 -7.90 -1.47 14.11
C GLN A 61 -7.88 -0.90 12.69
N ARG A 62 -8.85 -1.26 11.86
CA ARG A 62 -9.00 -0.69 10.51
C ARG A 62 -9.16 0.82 10.58
N ASN A 63 -10.01 1.32 11.47
CA ASN A 63 -10.24 2.76 11.61
C ASN A 63 -8.96 3.50 12.02
N ILE A 64 -8.16 2.89 12.90
CA ILE A 64 -6.87 3.44 13.30
C ILE A 64 -5.93 3.56 12.10
N VAL A 65 -5.89 2.55 11.25
CA VAL A 65 -5.04 2.56 10.04
C VAL A 65 -5.51 3.63 9.06
N TYR A 66 -6.84 3.74 8.83
CA TYR A 66 -7.40 4.78 7.95
C TYR A 66 -7.00 6.18 8.41
N GLU A 67 -7.14 6.47 9.68
CA GLU A 67 -6.81 7.77 10.25
C GLU A 67 -5.31 8.06 10.15
N ARG A 68 -4.48 7.07 10.44
CA ARG A 68 -3.03 7.21 10.36
C ARG A 68 -2.57 7.51 8.95
N PHE A 69 -3.11 6.81 7.95
CA PHE A 69 -2.80 7.04 6.54
C PHE A 69 -3.29 8.42 6.11
N GLU A 70 -4.52 8.75 6.45
CA GLU A 70 -5.09 10.05 6.06
C GLU A 70 -4.25 11.21 6.61
N ARG A 71 -3.90 11.16 7.89
CA ARG A 71 -3.04 12.17 8.50
C ARG A 71 -1.66 12.25 7.85
N GLY A 72 -1.04 11.09 7.63
CA GLY A 72 0.29 11.05 7.03
C GLY A 72 0.29 11.60 5.61
N PHE A 73 -0.69 11.24 4.82
CA PHE A 73 -0.82 11.72 3.44
C PHE A 73 -1.11 13.22 3.41
N ASN A 74 -1.96 13.71 4.30
CA ASN A 74 -2.24 15.15 4.41
C ASN A 74 -0.97 15.96 4.70
N ARG A 75 -0.11 15.45 5.60
CA ARG A 75 1.17 16.11 5.89
C ARG A 75 2.10 16.15 4.70
N LEU A 76 2.00 15.16 3.82
CA LEU A 76 2.82 15.10 2.60
C LEU A 76 2.27 15.98 1.46
N GLY A 77 1.11 16.58 1.65
CA GLY A 77 0.51 17.45 0.65
C GLY A 77 -0.45 16.77 -0.31
N PHE A 78 -0.86 15.56 -0.02
CA PHE A 78 -1.88 14.88 -0.83
C PHE A 78 -3.25 15.52 -0.65
N GLN A 79 -4.11 15.36 -1.63
CA GLN A 79 -5.50 15.81 -1.53
C GLN A 79 -6.23 15.07 -0.41
N PRO A 80 -7.21 15.73 0.25
CA PRO A 80 -8.03 15.09 1.27
C PRO A 80 -8.69 13.81 0.75
N GLY A 81 -8.65 12.76 1.56
CA GLY A 81 -9.21 11.45 1.20
C GLY A 81 -8.26 10.48 0.51
N ALA A 82 -7.13 10.98 0.01
CA ALA A 82 -6.18 10.12 -0.69
C ALA A 82 -5.59 9.05 0.23
N GLY A 83 -5.22 9.42 1.45
CA GLY A 83 -4.65 8.48 2.41
C GLY A 83 -5.61 7.39 2.81
N GLU A 84 -6.87 7.74 3.10
CA GLU A 84 -7.90 6.76 3.43
C GLU A 84 -8.16 5.79 2.27
N LYS A 85 -8.22 6.31 1.06
CA LYS A 85 -8.42 5.48 -0.13
C LYS A 85 -7.31 4.46 -0.31
N ILE A 86 -6.07 4.88 -0.17
CA ILE A 86 -4.91 3.97 -0.24
C ILE A 86 -4.98 2.95 0.91
N ALA A 87 -5.30 3.38 2.12
CA ALA A 87 -5.42 2.49 3.27
C ALA A 87 -6.45 1.39 3.04
N ARG A 88 -7.60 1.70 2.42
CA ARG A 88 -8.64 0.71 2.11
C ARG A 88 -8.11 -0.39 1.21
N VAL A 89 -7.39 -0.03 0.16
CA VAL A 89 -6.81 -1.00 -0.77
C VAL A 89 -5.73 -1.84 -0.07
N VAL A 90 -4.86 -1.18 0.69
CA VAL A 90 -3.78 -1.87 1.44
C VAL A 90 -4.39 -2.88 2.40
N LEU A 91 -5.39 -2.50 3.18
CA LEU A 91 -6.02 -3.41 4.12
C LEU A 91 -6.73 -4.57 3.44
N GLU A 92 -7.42 -4.32 2.33
CA GLU A 92 -8.07 -5.38 1.56
C GLU A 92 -7.06 -6.43 1.10
N VAL A 93 -5.95 -5.99 0.51
CA VAL A 93 -4.90 -6.89 0.03
C VAL A 93 -4.29 -7.68 1.18
N PHE A 94 -3.92 -7.01 2.26
CA PHE A 94 -3.20 -7.67 3.36
C PHE A 94 -4.11 -8.48 4.28
N GLU A 95 -5.38 -8.14 4.42
CA GLU A 95 -6.33 -9.02 5.11
C GLU A 95 -6.54 -10.33 4.35
N ASN A 96 -6.54 -10.27 3.04
CA ASN A 96 -6.57 -11.48 2.23
C ASN A 96 -5.32 -12.34 2.46
N GLU A 97 -4.15 -11.72 2.54
CA GLU A 97 -2.90 -12.44 2.85
C GLU A 97 -2.93 -13.06 4.24
N GLN A 98 -3.56 -12.41 5.23
CA GLN A 98 -3.78 -13.03 6.54
C GLN A 98 -4.64 -14.28 6.44
N ARG A 99 -5.71 -14.24 5.67
CA ARG A 99 -6.60 -15.40 5.47
C ARG A 99 -5.86 -16.56 4.79
N VAL A 100 -5.04 -16.25 3.81
CA VAL A 100 -4.23 -17.26 3.10
C VAL A 100 -3.25 -17.94 4.07
N GLU A 101 -2.53 -17.15 4.88
CA GLU A 101 -1.57 -17.69 5.85
C GLU A 101 -2.28 -18.53 6.92
N ARG A 102 -3.43 -18.05 7.41
CA ARG A 102 -4.22 -18.76 8.40
C ARG A 102 -4.71 -20.13 7.87
N ALA A 103 -5.16 -20.16 6.63
CA ALA A 103 -5.56 -21.41 5.98
C ALA A 103 -4.37 -22.37 5.85
N ARG A 104 -3.20 -21.85 5.51
CA ARG A 104 -1.97 -22.64 5.40
C ARG A 104 -1.59 -23.30 6.73
N ILE A 105 -1.64 -22.53 7.84
CA ILE A 105 -1.27 -23.05 9.17
C ILE A 105 -2.30 -24.05 9.69
N SER A 106 -3.58 -23.88 9.37
CA SER A 106 -4.63 -24.78 9.81
C SER A 106 -4.70 -26.07 8.98
N GLY A 107 -3.84 -26.22 7.98
CA GLY A 107 -3.83 -27.37 7.09
C GLY A 107 -4.92 -27.36 6.02
N GLN A 108 -5.65 -26.26 5.90
CA GLN A 108 -6.62 -26.09 4.83
C GLN A 108 -5.93 -25.57 3.58
N ARG A 109 -6.35 -26.07 2.41
CA ARG A 109 -5.85 -25.53 1.15
C ARG A 109 -6.38 -24.10 1.00
N PRO A 110 -5.50 -23.09 0.89
CA PRO A 110 -5.97 -21.73 0.64
C PRO A 110 -6.68 -21.68 -0.71
N LYS A 111 -7.90 -21.15 -0.71
CA LYS A 111 -8.58 -20.83 -1.95
C LYS A 111 -7.83 -19.66 -2.57
N ARG A 112 -7.21 -19.90 -3.71
CA ARG A 112 -6.56 -18.81 -4.45
C ARG A 112 -7.63 -17.88 -5.00
N LYS A 113 -7.75 -16.71 -4.40
CA LYS A 113 -8.47 -15.61 -5.01
C LYS A 113 -7.45 -14.82 -5.81
N PHE A 114 -7.55 -14.91 -7.10
CA PHE A 114 -6.79 -14.01 -7.95
C PHE A 114 -7.46 -12.65 -7.92
N PHE A 115 -6.71 -11.63 -7.54
CA PHE A 115 -7.17 -10.27 -7.75
C PHE A 115 -7.14 -10.03 -9.26
N LYS A 116 -8.27 -9.65 -9.81
CA LYS A 116 -8.31 -9.18 -11.19
C LYS A 116 -7.67 -7.80 -11.22
N MET A 117 -6.55 -7.75 -11.80
CA MET A 117 -5.90 -6.47 -12.10
C MET A 117 -6.43 -5.91 -13.40
#